data_478aa8f82ad19b2a099bfe5ce515b4f7
#
_entry.id   478aa8f82ad19b2a099bfe5ce515b4f7
#
_cell.length_a   1.000
_cell.length_b   1.000
_cell.length_c   1.000
_cell.angle_alpha   90.00
_cell.angle_beta   90.00
_cell.angle_gamma   90.00
#
_symmetry.space_group_name_H-M   'P 1'
#
loop_
_entity.id
_entity.type
_entity.pdbx_description
1 polymer ?
#
loop_
_entity_poly.entity_id
_entity_poly.type
_entity_poly.pdbx_seq_one_letter_code
_entity_poly.pdbx_strand_id
1 'polypeptide(L)'
;QNKPYEINISLFDALQGTTAGPDSWGVERFVCAHAIMLALEGIPGIYIHSLLGTRNDYERVENSGHYRAINRHQWDYDALVSELSREESSHSQVFARIKTLLEVRRQQAAFHPNATQFTLHLGDAIFGFWRQSMDRRQSIFCIGNVGNEPLPLALADINLIGTDDWVDLISGQHYHSREQVIEIAPYQVL
;
A
#
# COMPACT_ATOMS: atom_id res chain seq x y z
N GLN A 1 11.45 34.57 4.54
CA GLN A 1 11.82 33.23 4.01
C GLN A 1 10.52 32.52 3.66
N ASN A 2 10.30 32.21 2.36
CA ASN A 2 9.22 31.33 1.92
C ASN A 2 9.60 29.89 2.32
N LYS A 3 9.07 29.43 3.45
CA LYS A 3 9.21 28.03 3.83
C LYS A 3 8.05 27.26 3.21
N PRO A 4 8.31 26.16 2.49
CA PRO A 4 7.24 25.28 2.02
C PRO A 4 6.42 24.80 3.23
N TYR A 5 5.11 24.88 3.11
CA TYR A 5 4.19 24.49 4.19
C TYR A 5 3.50 23.15 3.88
N GLU A 6 3.05 22.99 2.64
CA GLU A 6 2.42 21.77 2.17
C GLU A 6 2.61 21.62 0.65
N ILE A 7 2.47 20.41 0.17
CA ILE A 7 2.42 20.10 -1.26
C ILE A 7 0.94 19.96 -1.65
N ASN A 8 0.48 20.80 -2.57
CA ASN A 8 -0.89 20.79 -3.06
C ASN A 8 -1.04 19.78 -4.20
N ILE A 9 -1.27 18.53 -3.84
CA ILE A 9 -1.45 17.41 -4.77
C ILE A 9 -2.28 16.32 -4.07
N SER A 10 -3.08 15.55 -4.82
CA SER A 10 -3.65 14.32 -4.30
C SER A 10 -2.55 13.25 -4.16
N LEU A 11 -2.64 12.39 -3.15
CA LEU A 11 -1.64 11.33 -2.97
C LEU A 11 -1.64 10.37 -4.17
N PHE A 12 -2.81 10.16 -4.79
CA PHE A 12 -2.90 9.32 -5.99
C PHE A 12 -2.08 9.90 -7.14
N ASP A 13 -2.25 11.18 -7.46
CA ASP A 13 -1.47 11.80 -8.54
C ASP A 13 0.01 11.96 -8.18
N ALA A 14 0.35 12.14 -6.92
CA ALA A 14 1.75 12.18 -6.47
C ALA A 14 2.51 10.88 -6.74
N LEU A 15 1.80 9.75 -6.83
CA LEU A 15 2.38 8.43 -7.05
C LEU A 15 2.20 7.90 -8.49
N GLN A 16 1.74 8.74 -9.44
CA GLN A 16 1.60 8.33 -10.85
C GLN A 16 2.92 8.31 -11.62
N GLY A 17 4.02 8.67 -10.98
CA GLY A 17 5.34 8.67 -11.59
C GLY A 17 6.45 8.68 -10.55
N THR A 18 7.66 8.75 -11.05
CA THR A 18 8.90 8.88 -10.27
C THR A 18 9.66 10.14 -10.73
N THR A 19 10.87 10.33 -10.22
CA THR A 19 11.78 11.38 -10.74
C THR A 19 12.12 11.23 -12.23
N ALA A 20 11.91 10.03 -12.80
CA ALA A 20 12.07 9.76 -14.23
C ALA A 20 10.83 10.15 -15.06
N GLY A 21 9.74 10.54 -14.40
CA GLY A 21 8.47 10.92 -15.02
C GLY A 21 7.33 9.92 -14.76
N PRO A 22 6.17 10.12 -15.40
CA PRO A 22 5.03 9.21 -15.33
C PRO A 22 5.35 7.85 -15.96
N ASP A 23 4.74 6.79 -15.40
CA ASP A 23 4.85 5.41 -15.88
C ASP A 23 3.52 4.66 -15.73
N SER A 24 3.52 3.36 -16.04
CA SER A 24 2.32 2.52 -15.93
C SER A 24 2.06 1.94 -14.53
N TRP A 25 2.93 2.19 -13.55
CA TRP A 25 2.88 1.59 -12.21
C TRP A 25 2.13 2.44 -11.16
N GLY A 26 1.37 3.43 -11.59
CA GLY A 26 0.73 4.37 -10.67
C GLY A 26 -0.20 3.73 -9.65
N VAL A 27 -1.04 2.78 -10.08
CA VAL A 27 -1.97 2.05 -9.19
C VAL A 27 -1.20 1.11 -8.28
N GLU A 28 -0.25 0.34 -8.80
CA GLU A 28 0.57 -0.61 -8.04
C GLU A 28 1.37 0.11 -6.95
N ARG A 29 2.03 1.21 -7.32
CA ARG A 29 2.81 2.04 -6.39
C ARG A 29 1.93 2.63 -5.29
N PHE A 30 0.74 3.10 -5.66
CA PHE A 30 -0.22 3.65 -4.71
C PHE A 30 -0.72 2.60 -3.71
N VAL A 31 -1.05 1.41 -4.20
CA VAL A 31 -1.50 0.29 -3.35
C VAL A 31 -0.36 -0.22 -2.48
N CYS A 32 0.87 -0.33 -3.00
CA CYS A 32 2.05 -0.69 -2.24
C CYS A 32 2.27 0.27 -1.06
N ALA A 33 2.22 1.59 -1.31
CA ALA A 33 2.35 2.59 -0.25
C ALA A 33 1.27 2.44 0.83
N HIS A 34 0.02 2.14 0.45
CA HIS A 34 -1.07 1.92 1.39
C HIS A 34 -0.92 0.60 2.15
N ALA A 35 -0.45 -0.47 1.51
CA ALA A 35 -0.19 -1.73 2.17
C ALA A 35 0.88 -1.57 3.25
N ILE A 36 1.97 -0.87 2.96
CA ILE A 36 3.00 -0.52 3.95
C ILE A 36 2.38 0.25 5.12
N MET A 37 1.65 1.34 4.85
CA MET A 37 0.99 2.15 5.89
C MET A 37 0.03 1.31 6.73
N LEU A 38 -0.78 0.46 6.11
CA LEU A 38 -1.75 -0.39 6.80
C LEU A 38 -1.09 -1.46 7.66
N ALA A 39 0.11 -1.90 7.31
CA ALA A 39 0.82 -2.94 8.05
C ALA A 39 1.64 -2.40 9.22
N LEU A 40 2.02 -1.12 9.23
CA LEU A 40 2.75 -0.48 10.33
C LEU A 40 2.00 -0.56 11.67
N GLU A 41 2.74 -0.45 12.77
CA GLU A 41 2.16 -0.35 14.11
C GLU A 41 1.30 0.90 14.28
N GLY A 42 0.35 0.85 15.20
CA GLY A 42 -0.60 1.93 15.45
C GLY A 42 -1.93 1.75 14.73
N ILE A 43 -2.71 2.83 14.68
CA ILE A 43 -4.04 2.87 14.07
C ILE A 43 -3.94 3.63 12.75
N PRO A 44 -4.10 2.96 11.59
CA PRO A 44 -4.02 3.63 10.31
C PRO A 44 -5.24 4.53 10.08
N GLY A 45 -4.99 5.72 9.54
CA GLY A 45 -6.03 6.63 9.07
C GLY A 45 -6.04 6.66 7.54
N ILE A 46 -7.17 6.41 6.92
CA ILE A 46 -7.33 6.48 5.47
C ILE A 46 -8.19 7.69 5.12
N TYR A 47 -7.63 8.60 4.33
CA TYR A 47 -8.39 9.70 3.77
C TYR A 47 -9.34 9.19 2.69
N ILE A 48 -10.58 9.69 2.66
CA ILE A 48 -11.60 9.19 1.71
C ILE A 48 -11.13 9.28 0.24
N HIS A 49 -10.44 10.35 -0.13
CA HIS A 49 -9.94 10.49 -1.49
C HIS A 49 -8.78 9.54 -1.81
N SER A 50 -8.01 9.09 -0.80
CA SER A 50 -7.04 8.01 -0.97
C SER A 50 -7.74 6.67 -1.17
N LEU A 51 -8.80 6.38 -0.39
CA LEU A 51 -9.58 5.15 -0.56
C LEU A 51 -10.18 5.03 -1.97
N LEU A 52 -10.56 6.16 -2.56
CA LEU A 52 -11.17 6.23 -3.89
C LEU A 52 -10.17 6.47 -5.03
N GLY A 53 -8.86 6.58 -4.75
CA GLY A 53 -7.87 6.93 -5.77
C GLY A 53 -8.17 8.25 -6.48
N THR A 54 -8.70 9.23 -5.75
CA THR A 54 -9.17 10.50 -6.35
C THR A 54 -7.99 11.32 -6.86
N ARG A 55 -8.12 11.80 -8.09
CA ARG A 55 -7.12 12.65 -8.76
C ARG A 55 -7.23 14.11 -8.31
N ASN A 56 -6.26 14.91 -8.77
CA ASN A 56 -6.27 16.36 -8.60
C ASN A 56 -7.51 17.00 -9.25
N ASP A 57 -8.19 17.86 -8.50
CA ASP A 57 -9.32 18.64 -8.99
C ASP A 57 -8.87 20.06 -9.34
N TYR A 58 -8.34 20.23 -10.53
CA TYR A 58 -7.86 21.52 -11.03
C TYR A 58 -9.00 22.51 -11.25
N GLU A 59 -10.16 22.04 -11.74
CA GLU A 59 -11.35 22.88 -11.96
C GLU A 59 -11.82 23.52 -10.64
N ARG A 60 -11.82 22.72 -9.56
CA ARG A 60 -12.19 23.22 -8.24
C ARG A 60 -11.21 24.28 -7.70
N VAL A 61 -9.91 24.13 -7.99
CA VAL A 61 -8.91 25.15 -7.65
C VAL A 61 -9.19 26.45 -8.39
N GLU A 62 -9.42 26.38 -9.70
CA GLU A 62 -9.71 27.54 -10.54
C GLU A 62 -10.98 28.26 -10.08
N ASN A 63 -12.06 27.52 -9.81
CA ASN A 63 -13.35 28.06 -9.40
C ASN A 63 -13.35 28.65 -7.98
N SER A 64 -12.57 28.08 -7.06
CA SER A 64 -12.55 28.51 -5.66
C SER A 64 -11.42 29.50 -5.32
N GLY A 65 -10.37 29.56 -6.12
CA GLY A 65 -9.14 30.28 -5.80
C GLY A 65 -8.34 29.71 -4.63
N HIS A 66 -8.69 28.50 -4.15
CA HIS A 66 -8.04 27.85 -3.01
C HIS A 66 -7.22 26.65 -3.44
N TYR A 67 -5.89 26.71 -3.32
CA TYR A 67 -4.97 25.64 -3.72
C TYR A 67 -5.27 24.29 -3.04
N ARG A 68 -5.72 24.28 -1.79
CA ARG A 68 -6.13 23.05 -1.07
C ARG A 68 -7.34 22.35 -1.65
N ALA A 69 -8.11 23.03 -2.53
CA ALA A 69 -9.25 22.40 -3.19
C ALA A 69 -8.84 21.26 -4.12
N ILE A 70 -7.57 21.24 -4.56
CA ILE A 70 -7.02 20.24 -5.50
C ILE A 70 -7.19 18.78 -5.02
N ASN A 71 -7.11 18.54 -3.71
CA ASN A 71 -7.27 17.21 -3.13
C ASN A 71 -8.57 17.05 -2.32
N ARG A 72 -9.60 17.84 -2.63
CA ARG A 72 -10.90 17.85 -1.96
C ARG A 72 -12.03 17.80 -2.96
N HIS A 73 -11.89 16.92 -3.95
CA HIS A 73 -12.92 16.71 -4.98
C HIS A 73 -14.28 16.40 -4.35
N GLN A 74 -15.34 16.92 -4.91
CA GLN A 74 -16.71 16.60 -4.51
C GLN A 74 -17.32 15.66 -5.53
N TRP A 75 -17.30 14.37 -5.18
CA TRP A 75 -17.89 13.35 -6.02
C TRP A 75 -19.41 13.53 -6.15
N ASP A 76 -19.90 13.54 -7.37
CA ASP A 76 -21.30 13.21 -7.63
C ASP A 76 -21.51 11.71 -7.37
N TYR A 77 -22.64 11.35 -6.75
CA TYR A 77 -22.90 9.96 -6.35
C TYR A 77 -22.96 9.01 -7.54
N ASP A 78 -23.71 9.38 -8.59
CA ASP A 78 -23.91 8.51 -9.76
C ASP A 78 -22.60 8.37 -10.56
N ALA A 79 -21.83 9.44 -10.67
CA ALA A 79 -20.52 9.42 -11.30
C ALA A 79 -19.55 8.51 -10.53
N LEU A 80 -19.53 8.59 -9.19
CA LEU A 80 -18.68 7.72 -8.36
C LEU A 80 -19.09 6.24 -8.51
N VAL A 81 -20.38 5.93 -8.43
CA VAL A 81 -20.89 4.57 -8.61
C VAL A 81 -20.52 4.02 -9.98
N SER A 82 -20.63 4.85 -11.03
CA SER A 82 -20.23 4.48 -12.39
C SER A 82 -18.73 4.14 -12.46
N GLU A 83 -17.85 4.99 -11.87
CA GLU A 83 -16.41 4.74 -11.86
C GLU A 83 -16.03 3.49 -11.07
N LEU A 84 -16.66 3.25 -9.93
CA LEU A 84 -16.42 2.05 -9.11
C LEU A 84 -16.95 0.76 -9.74
N SER A 85 -17.87 0.85 -10.68
CA SER A 85 -18.43 -0.31 -11.39
C SER A 85 -17.61 -0.74 -12.60
N ARG A 86 -16.65 0.07 -13.04
CA ARG A 86 -15.77 -0.22 -14.19
C ARG A 86 -14.48 -0.85 -13.70
N GLU A 87 -14.26 -2.12 -14.02
CA GLU A 87 -13.06 -2.87 -13.56
C GLU A 87 -11.74 -2.23 -14.01
N GLU A 88 -11.71 -1.62 -15.20
CA GLU A 88 -10.53 -0.94 -15.73
C GLU A 88 -10.28 0.45 -15.12
N SER A 89 -11.25 1.00 -14.39
CA SER A 89 -11.08 2.28 -13.70
C SER A 89 -10.04 2.19 -12.59
N SER A 90 -9.12 3.15 -12.53
CA SER A 90 -8.18 3.25 -11.44
C SER A 90 -8.87 3.41 -10.07
N HIS A 91 -10.05 4.03 -10.04
CA HIS A 91 -10.88 4.18 -8.83
C HIS A 91 -11.37 2.82 -8.33
N SER A 92 -11.90 1.98 -9.22
CA SER A 92 -12.34 0.62 -8.92
C SER A 92 -11.19 -0.25 -8.43
N GLN A 93 -10.06 -0.24 -9.14
CA GLN A 93 -8.88 -1.03 -8.80
C GLN A 93 -8.30 -0.64 -7.43
N VAL A 94 -8.14 0.65 -7.17
CA VAL A 94 -7.64 1.16 -5.88
C VAL A 94 -8.59 0.79 -4.76
N PHE A 95 -9.89 1.05 -4.93
CA PHE A 95 -10.89 0.76 -3.92
C PHE A 95 -10.95 -0.73 -3.56
N ALA A 96 -11.00 -1.61 -4.56
CA ALA A 96 -11.06 -3.05 -4.36
C ALA A 96 -9.81 -3.57 -3.64
N ARG A 97 -8.60 -3.14 -4.06
CA ARG A 97 -7.34 -3.60 -3.49
C ARG A 97 -7.13 -3.08 -2.06
N ILE A 98 -7.44 -1.81 -1.76
CA ILE A 98 -7.36 -1.28 -0.39
C ILE A 98 -8.38 -1.97 0.51
N LYS A 99 -9.59 -2.25 0.01
CA LYS A 99 -10.61 -3.01 0.74
C LYS A 99 -10.09 -4.40 1.12
N THR A 100 -9.48 -5.12 0.19
CA THR A 100 -8.86 -6.43 0.46
C THR A 100 -7.79 -6.33 1.55
N LEU A 101 -6.89 -5.33 1.48
CA LEU A 101 -5.86 -5.11 2.51
C LEU A 101 -6.47 -4.84 3.89
N LEU A 102 -7.55 -4.08 3.96
CA LEU A 102 -8.28 -3.82 5.21
C LEU A 102 -8.96 -5.08 5.76
N GLU A 103 -9.54 -5.91 4.89
CA GLU A 103 -10.15 -7.18 5.26
C GLU A 103 -9.10 -8.15 5.81
N VAL A 104 -7.95 -8.27 5.17
CA VAL A 104 -6.81 -9.04 5.67
C VAL A 104 -6.38 -8.51 7.04
N ARG A 105 -6.05 -7.22 7.13
CA ARG A 105 -5.55 -6.59 8.37
C ARG A 105 -6.46 -6.85 9.57
N ARG A 106 -7.77 -6.64 9.41
CA ARG A 106 -8.73 -6.74 10.53
C ARG A 106 -8.86 -8.13 11.13
N GLN A 107 -8.42 -9.16 10.40
CA GLN A 107 -8.48 -10.55 10.83
C GLN A 107 -7.22 -11.02 11.55
N GLN A 108 -6.15 -10.20 11.58
CA GLN A 108 -4.84 -10.62 12.06
C GLN A 108 -4.50 -9.99 13.41
N ALA A 109 -4.26 -10.83 14.42
CA ALA A 109 -3.85 -10.38 15.75
C ALA A 109 -2.51 -9.65 15.74
N ALA A 110 -1.60 -9.97 14.81
CA ALA A 110 -0.31 -9.30 14.65
C ALA A 110 -0.44 -7.85 14.19
N PHE A 111 -1.60 -7.43 13.65
CA PHE A 111 -1.86 -6.02 13.30
C PHE A 111 -2.58 -5.23 14.39
N HIS A 112 -2.70 -5.78 15.60
CA HIS A 112 -3.17 -4.98 16.73
C HIS A 112 -2.27 -3.74 16.92
N PRO A 113 -2.83 -2.56 17.28
CA PRO A 113 -2.04 -1.31 17.40
C PRO A 113 -0.83 -1.41 18.33
N ASN A 114 -0.91 -2.22 19.38
CA ASN A 114 0.16 -2.43 20.36
C ASN A 114 1.00 -3.69 20.08
N ALA A 115 0.79 -4.36 18.95
CA ALA A 115 1.61 -5.50 18.56
C ALA A 115 3.01 -5.03 18.17
N THR A 116 4.02 -5.85 18.43
CA THR A 116 5.42 -5.48 18.22
C THR A 116 5.76 -5.42 16.72
N GLN A 117 6.63 -4.49 16.38
CA GLN A 117 7.19 -4.35 15.03
C GLN A 117 8.72 -4.39 15.08
N PHE A 118 9.31 -5.14 14.14
CA PHE A 118 10.76 -5.21 13.95
C PHE A 118 11.09 -4.92 12.50
N THR A 119 12.00 -4.00 12.25
CA THR A 119 12.48 -3.70 10.90
C THR A 119 13.37 -4.83 10.38
N LEU A 120 13.20 -5.20 9.12
CA LEU A 120 14.04 -6.14 8.40
C LEU A 120 14.96 -5.38 7.44
N HIS A 121 16.19 -5.85 7.28
CA HIS A 121 17.17 -5.26 6.38
C HIS A 121 17.32 -6.16 5.15
N LEU A 122 16.54 -5.88 4.11
CA LEU A 122 16.42 -6.71 2.90
C LEU A 122 16.99 -6.02 1.64
N GLY A 123 17.91 -5.05 1.84
CA GLY A 123 18.47 -4.23 0.77
C GLY A 123 17.67 -2.95 0.52
N ASP A 124 18.05 -2.21 -0.54
CA ASP A 124 17.55 -0.85 -0.77
C ASP A 124 16.17 -0.79 -1.45
N ALA A 125 15.77 -1.86 -2.13
CA ALA A 125 14.54 -1.89 -2.94
C ALA A 125 13.42 -2.74 -2.33
N ILE A 126 13.68 -3.44 -1.23
CA ILE A 126 12.66 -4.18 -0.47
C ILE A 126 12.47 -3.53 0.89
N PHE A 127 11.28 -2.97 1.12
CA PHE A 127 10.89 -2.51 2.44
C PHE A 127 10.22 -3.64 3.20
N GLY A 128 10.80 -4.03 4.35
CA GLY A 128 10.33 -5.17 5.10
C GLY A 128 10.32 -4.93 6.61
N PHE A 129 9.33 -5.51 7.27
CA PHE A 129 9.25 -5.56 8.73
C PHE A 129 8.43 -6.76 9.18
N TRP A 130 8.68 -7.19 10.40
CA TRP A 130 7.98 -8.28 11.07
C TRP A 130 7.03 -7.72 12.10
N ARG A 131 5.76 -8.15 12.03
CA ARG A 131 4.73 -7.90 13.05
C ARG A 131 4.53 -9.16 13.87
N GLN A 132 4.53 -9.02 15.19
CA GLN A 132 4.25 -10.13 16.10
C GLN A 132 3.10 -9.77 17.03
N SER A 133 2.09 -10.65 17.14
CA SER A 133 0.96 -10.45 18.04
C SER A 133 1.40 -10.35 19.50
N MET A 134 0.60 -9.71 20.34
CA MET A 134 0.94 -9.49 21.75
C MET A 134 1.13 -10.80 22.54
N ASP A 135 0.41 -11.85 22.17
CA ASP A 135 0.53 -13.21 22.76
C ASP A 135 1.64 -14.04 22.07
N ARG A 136 2.33 -13.48 21.08
CA ARG A 136 3.42 -14.08 20.28
C ARG A 136 3.03 -15.33 19.50
N ARG A 137 1.73 -15.59 19.28
CA ARG A 137 1.26 -16.77 18.56
C ARG A 137 1.15 -16.56 17.06
N GLN A 138 1.16 -15.30 16.60
CA GLN A 138 1.13 -14.97 15.18
C GLN A 138 2.30 -14.06 14.82
N SER A 139 2.97 -14.40 13.75
CA SER A 139 4.03 -13.61 13.12
C SER A 139 3.66 -13.35 11.67
N ILE A 140 3.74 -12.10 11.24
CA ILE A 140 3.51 -11.69 9.85
C ILE A 140 4.72 -10.89 9.38
N PHE A 141 5.28 -11.31 8.26
CA PHE A 141 6.37 -10.61 7.58
C PHE A 141 5.74 -9.77 6.47
N CYS A 142 5.82 -8.46 6.61
CA CYS A 142 5.26 -7.51 5.66
C CYS A 142 6.39 -7.10 4.72
N ILE A 143 6.30 -7.50 3.48
CA ILE A 143 7.36 -7.32 2.49
C ILE A 143 6.79 -6.53 1.32
N GLY A 144 7.46 -5.46 0.92
CA GLY A 144 7.08 -4.66 -0.23
C GLY A 144 8.28 -4.40 -1.15
N ASN A 145 8.18 -4.77 -2.41
CA ASN A 145 9.08 -4.29 -3.42
C ASN A 145 8.71 -2.83 -3.72
N VAL A 146 9.61 -1.89 -3.41
CA VAL A 146 9.36 -0.45 -3.63
C VAL A 146 9.99 0.06 -4.93
N GLY A 147 10.52 -0.86 -5.74
CA GLY A 147 11.11 -0.60 -7.06
C GLY A 147 10.21 -1.02 -8.21
N ASN A 148 10.65 -0.69 -9.42
CA ASN A 148 9.99 -1.02 -10.69
C ASN A 148 10.57 -2.26 -11.39
N GLU A 149 11.47 -2.99 -10.73
CA GLU A 149 12.07 -4.23 -11.23
C GLU A 149 11.63 -5.41 -10.35
N PRO A 150 11.43 -6.61 -10.91
CA PRO A 150 11.20 -7.80 -10.12
C PRO A 150 12.45 -8.14 -9.29
N LEU A 151 12.24 -8.56 -8.04
CA LEU A 151 13.33 -8.85 -7.10
C LEU A 151 13.19 -10.24 -6.50
N PRO A 152 14.30 -10.99 -6.38
CA PRO A 152 14.28 -12.25 -5.65
C PRO A 152 14.27 -12.00 -4.14
N LEU A 153 13.48 -12.79 -3.41
CA LEU A 153 13.50 -12.87 -1.95
C LEU A 153 13.69 -14.32 -1.54
N ALA A 154 14.78 -14.62 -0.86
CA ALA A 154 14.95 -15.91 -0.23
C ALA A 154 14.13 -15.95 1.08
N LEU A 155 13.24 -16.93 1.25
CA LEU A 155 12.46 -17.07 2.47
C LEU A 155 13.35 -17.30 3.71
N ALA A 156 14.54 -17.83 3.51
CA ALA A 156 15.55 -17.96 4.56
C ALA A 156 15.96 -16.60 5.18
N ASP A 157 15.98 -15.54 4.37
CA ASP A 157 16.40 -14.19 4.82
C ASP A 157 15.40 -13.53 5.78
N ILE A 158 14.13 -13.97 5.72
CA ILE A 158 13.07 -13.50 6.62
C ILE A 158 12.65 -14.53 7.66
N ASN A 159 13.26 -15.73 7.66
CA ASN A 159 12.84 -16.83 8.52
C ASN A 159 13.36 -16.72 9.96
N LEU A 160 12.91 -15.70 10.67
CA LEU A 160 13.28 -15.44 12.07
C LEU A 160 12.56 -16.34 13.08
N ILE A 161 11.56 -17.10 12.65
CA ILE A 161 10.73 -17.95 13.51
C ILE A 161 10.93 -19.45 13.27
N GLY A 162 11.78 -19.83 12.31
CA GLY A 162 12.15 -21.23 12.06
C GLY A 162 11.00 -22.08 11.52
N THR A 163 10.15 -21.51 10.66
CA THR A 163 9.05 -22.26 9.99
C THR A 163 9.44 -22.71 8.59
N ASP A 164 8.80 -23.77 8.10
CA ASP A 164 8.89 -24.20 6.71
C ASP A 164 7.58 -23.90 5.93
N ASP A 165 6.50 -23.53 6.65
CA ASP A 165 5.22 -23.24 6.06
C ASP A 165 4.89 -21.75 6.14
N TRP A 166 4.58 -21.17 4.99
CA TRP A 166 4.23 -19.78 4.83
C TRP A 166 2.95 -19.64 4.01
N VAL A 167 2.20 -18.60 4.27
CA VAL A 167 1.06 -18.21 3.43
C VAL A 167 1.10 -16.72 3.19
N ASP A 168 1.03 -16.31 1.93
CA ASP A 168 0.76 -14.93 1.58
C ASP A 168 -0.72 -14.64 1.86
N LEU A 169 -0.98 -13.73 2.79
CA LEU A 169 -2.33 -13.41 3.25
C LEU A 169 -3.14 -12.62 2.22
N ILE A 170 -2.50 -12.06 1.20
CA ILE A 170 -3.16 -11.27 0.16
C ILE A 170 -3.60 -12.17 -0.99
N SER A 171 -2.70 -13.01 -1.48
CA SER A 171 -2.97 -13.91 -2.62
C SER A 171 -3.49 -15.29 -2.20
N GLY A 172 -3.25 -15.71 -0.96
CA GLY A 172 -3.50 -17.07 -0.49
C GLY A 172 -2.47 -18.10 -0.96
N GLN A 173 -1.37 -17.66 -1.56
CA GLN A 173 -0.30 -18.56 -2.02
C GLN A 173 0.41 -19.19 -0.82
N HIS A 174 0.61 -20.51 -0.87
CA HIS A 174 1.38 -21.26 0.11
C HIS A 174 2.81 -21.54 -0.37
N TYR A 175 3.75 -21.47 0.57
CA TYR A 175 5.15 -21.81 0.38
C TYR A 175 5.57 -22.82 1.46
N HIS A 176 6.21 -23.91 1.07
CA HIS A 176 6.45 -25.07 1.94
C HIS A 176 7.94 -25.35 2.18
N SER A 177 8.82 -24.41 1.88
CA SER A 177 10.25 -24.58 2.11
C SER A 177 10.91 -23.25 2.44
N ARG A 178 11.69 -23.22 3.51
CA ARG A 178 12.53 -22.08 3.87
C ARG A 178 13.64 -21.79 2.86
N GLU A 179 14.02 -22.79 2.05
CA GLU A 179 15.08 -22.66 1.03
C GLU A 179 14.53 -22.07 -0.28
N GLN A 180 13.22 -21.86 -0.37
CA GLN A 180 12.60 -21.31 -1.56
C GLN A 180 12.99 -19.85 -1.76
N VAL A 181 13.33 -19.50 -2.99
CA VAL A 181 13.44 -18.13 -3.47
C VAL A 181 12.18 -17.81 -4.25
N ILE A 182 11.50 -16.73 -3.86
CA ILE A 182 10.32 -16.22 -4.54
C ILE A 182 10.67 -14.95 -5.29
N GLU A 183 9.99 -14.68 -6.39
CA GLU A 183 10.11 -13.43 -7.12
C GLU A 183 8.99 -12.48 -6.67
N ILE A 184 9.37 -11.27 -6.27
CA ILE A 184 8.43 -10.21 -5.92
C ILE A 184 8.36 -9.24 -7.10
N ALA A 185 7.20 -9.15 -7.74
CA ALA A 185 6.98 -8.25 -8.86
C ALA A 185 7.14 -6.76 -8.46
N PRO A 186 7.29 -5.85 -9.42
CA PRO A 186 7.35 -4.42 -9.16
C PRO A 186 6.15 -3.94 -8.32
N TYR A 187 6.43 -3.22 -7.24
CA TYR A 187 5.45 -2.68 -6.28
C TYR A 187 4.51 -3.74 -5.67
N GLN A 188 4.85 -5.02 -5.77
CA GLN A 188 4.12 -6.09 -5.09
C GLN A 188 4.37 -6.04 -3.59
N VAL A 189 3.32 -6.38 -2.82
CA VAL A 189 3.39 -6.60 -1.36
C VAL A 189 2.94 -8.02 -1.02
N LEU A 190 3.56 -8.58 -0.01
CA LEU A 190 3.27 -9.89 0.57
C LEU A 190 2.99 -9.73 2.06
#